data_47f3b92c6aa7cb33d4e9df4987b61801
#
_entry.id   47f3b92c6aa7cb33d4e9df4987b61801
#
_cell.length_a   1.000
_cell.length_b   1.000
_cell.length_c   1.000
_cell.angle_alpha   90.00
_cell.angle_beta   90.00
_cell.angle_gamma   90.00
#
_symmetry.space_group_name_H-M   'P 1'
#
loop_
_entity.id
_entity.type
_entity.pdbx_description
1 polymer ?
#
loop_
_entity_poly.entity_id
_entity_poly.type
_entity_poly.pdbx_seq_one_letter_code
_entity_poly.pdbx_strand_id
1 'polypeptide(L)'
;MDEIEKIVVKFLNQEANHSELEKLEDLLKNEEGIQVFNSYVKTQYISTLSMTEYDVNKAKETIKTRLKKGKRTRRVYLYKKIAVAASIMLMLGMTFYILYNSSQVNTPETDNQPHLIVAGTDKAILTLENGDEVALEKGKKYLSGKVSSNGEELVYVDKGKSENALKEQLFNCLTIPRGGQFFVKLSDGTEVWLNSESKLKYPVVFVEGLTRRVELLYGEAYFKVSPSTAHNGADFQVLTKSQEIDVLGTEFNIKAYNNDSVMATTLVEGKINIKK
;
A
#
# COMPACT_ATOMS: atom_id res chain seq x y z
N MET A 1 33.38 67.52 11.73
CA MET A 1 32.52 66.81 10.79
C MET A 1 31.36 66.23 11.62
N ASP A 2 30.19 66.77 11.47
CA ASP A 2 29.04 66.38 12.27
C ASP A 2 28.65 64.90 11.96
N GLU A 3 28.04 64.21 12.88
CA GLU A 3 27.65 62.81 12.69
C GLU A 3 26.72 62.64 11.49
N ILE A 4 25.90 63.65 11.24
CA ILE A 4 24.98 63.76 10.11
C ILE A 4 25.77 63.84 8.77
N GLU A 5 26.80 64.63 8.72
CA GLU A 5 27.69 64.80 7.52
C GLU A 5 28.29 63.47 7.11
N LYS A 6 28.77 62.70 8.07
CA LYS A 6 29.36 61.38 7.81
C LYS A 6 28.37 60.40 7.23
N ILE A 7 27.12 60.43 7.72
CA ILE A 7 26.07 59.55 7.22
C ILE A 7 25.67 59.91 5.78
N VAL A 8 25.58 61.22 5.46
CA VAL A 8 25.26 61.71 4.11
C VAL A 8 26.36 61.30 3.12
N VAL A 9 27.65 61.47 3.51
CA VAL A 9 28.80 61.07 2.67
C VAL A 9 28.82 59.57 2.43
N LYS A 10 28.60 58.77 3.47
CA LYS A 10 28.53 57.31 3.32
C LYS A 10 27.38 56.87 2.46
N PHE A 11 26.22 57.54 2.55
CA PHE A 11 25.09 57.27 1.68
C PHE A 11 25.41 57.53 0.22
N LEU A 12 26.04 58.68 -0.07
CA LEU A 12 26.44 59.04 -1.45
C LEU A 12 27.47 58.09 -2.03
N ASN A 13 28.40 57.57 -1.20
CA ASN A 13 29.38 56.58 -1.59
C ASN A 13 28.85 55.13 -1.60
N GLN A 14 27.55 54.91 -1.27
CA GLN A 14 26.94 53.60 -1.17
C GLN A 14 27.48 52.72 -0.01
N GLU A 15 28.12 53.29 0.97
CA GLU A 15 28.77 52.64 2.11
C GLU A 15 27.91 52.65 3.39
N ALA A 16 26.76 53.36 3.40
CA ALA A 16 25.89 53.48 4.56
C ALA A 16 25.24 52.14 4.95
N ASN A 17 25.37 51.76 6.21
CA ASN A 17 24.72 50.59 6.79
C ASN A 17 23.23 50.82 7.11
N HIS A 18 22.51 49.78 7.52
CA HIS A 18 21.04 49.85 7.77
C HIS A 18 20.64 50.86 8.85
N SER A 19 21.39 50.93 9.94
CA SER A 19 21.13 51.88 11.07
C SER A 19 21.38 53.32 10.62
N GLU A 20 22.41 53.56 9.82
CA GLU A 20 22.73 54.88 9.25
C GLU A 20 21.66 55.33 8.23
N LEU A 21 21.10 54.40 7.48
CA LEU A 21 19.97 54.68 6.57
C LEU A 21 18.67 55.04 7.29
N GLU A 22 18.38 54.39 8.45
CA GLU A 22 17.22 54.75 9.29
C GLU A 22 17.37 56.19 9.87
N LYS A 23 18.55 56.53 10.34
CA LYS A 23 18.85 57.89 10.82
C LYS A 23 18.71 58.93 9.70
N LEU A 24 19.16 58.60 8.51
CA LEU A 24 19.04 59.50 7.34
C LEU A 24 17.56 59.62 6.89
N GLU A 25 16.76 58.55 6.98
CA GLU A 25 15.31 58.62 6.68
C GLU A 25 14.59 59.55 7.63
N ASP A 26 14.92 59.49 8.94
CA ASP A 26 14.32 60.38 9.93
C ASP A 26 14.73 61.85 9.71
N LEU A 27 15.96 62.10 9.33
CA LEU A 27 16.46 63.42 9.03
C LEU A 27 15.75 64.03 7.80
N LEU A 28 15.43 63.23 6.80
CA LEU A 28 14.75 63.67 5.58
C LEU A 28 13.22 63.84 5.76
N LYS A 29 12.69 63.63 6.96
CA LYS A 29 11.26 63.93 7.26
C LYS A 29 11.05 65.41 7.60
N ASN A 30 12.06 66.12 8.00
CA ASN A 30 12.00 67.53 8.37
C ASN A 30 12.60 68.46 7.28
N GLU A 31 12.01 69.61 7.08
CA GLU A 31 12.48 70.58 6.08
C GLU A 31 13.94 71.00 6.33
N GLU A 32 14.34 71.17 7.58
CA GLU A 32 15.69 71.56 7.97
C GLU A 32 16.71 70.46 7.59
N GLY A 33 16.36 69.18 7.81
CA GLY A 33 17.19 68.02 7.39
C GLY A 33 17.32 67.93 5.88
N ILE A 34 16.29 68.26 5.12
CA ILE A 34 16.34 68.32 3.67
C ILE A 34 17.29 69.40 3.15
N GLN A 35 17.28 70.58 3.81
CA GLN A 35 18.16 71.64 3.42
C GLN A 35 19.62 71.30 3.67
N VAL A 36 19.93 70.72 4.85
CA VAL A 36 21.26 70.22 5.19
C VAL A 36 21.73 69.16 4.17
N PHE A 37 20.88 68.17 3.88
CA PHE A 37 21.18 67.14 2.89
C PHE A 37 21.49 67.74 1.54
N ASN A 38 20.64 68.66 1.05
CA ASN A 38 20.83 69.30 -0.25
C ASN A 38 22.12 70.14 -0.30
N SER A 39 22.49 70.84 0.81
CA SER A 39 23.75 71.61 0.89
C SER A 39 24.98 70.70 0.71
N TYR A 40 25.00 69.52 1.32
CA TYR A 40 26.09 68.55 1.19
C TYR A 40 26.13 67.94 -0.22
N VAL A 41 24.99 67.54 -0.76
CA VAL A 41 24.92 67.02 -2.12
C VAL A 41 25.39 68.07 -3.10
N LYS A 42 24.99 69.30 -2.94
CA LYS A 42 25.40 70.40 -3.81
C LYS A 42 26.89 70.72 -3.72
N THR A 43 27.49 70.64 -2.51
CA THR A 43 28.93 70.88 -2.29
C THR A 43 29.79 69.76 -2.88
N GLN A 44 29.35 68.53 -2.77
CA GLN A 44 30.10 67.40 -3.32
C GLN A 44 29.96 67.27 -4.85
N TYR A 45 28.82 67.74 -5.42
CA TYR A 45 28.61 67.75 -6.88
C TYR A 45 29.34 68.86 -7.61
N ILE A 46 29.64 70.00 -6.93
CA ILE A 46 30.47 71.06 -7.50
C ILE A 46 31.92 70.60 -7.78
N SER A 47 32.35 69.55 -7.04
CA SER A 47 33.69 68.95 -7.25
C SER A 47 33.73 67.92 -8.39
N THR A 48 32.57 67.43 -8.86
CA THR A 48 32.44 66.48 -9.96
C THR A 48 31.59 67.09 -11.05
N LEU A 49 32.20 67.57 -12.10
CA LEU A 49 31.68 68.32 -13.27
C LEU A 49 30.41 67.70 -13.96
N SER A 50 29.30 67.60 -13.29
CA SER A 50 28.01 67.35 -13.95
C SER A 50 26.87 68.01 -13.16
N MET A 51 26.36 69.12 -13.68
CA MET A 51 25.20 69.87 -13.21
C MET A 51 23.92 69.09 -13.44
N THR A 52 23.59 68.18 -12.53
CA THR A 52 22.23 67.69 -12.41
C THR A 52 21.79 67.87 -10.98
N GLU A 53 20.70 68.64 -10.76
CA GLU A 53 20.05 68.76 -9.45
C GLU A 53 19.79 67.35 -8.90
N TYR A 54 20.29 67.11 -7.70
CA TYR A 54 20.08 65.82 -7.06
C TYR A 54 18.62 65.78 -6.53
N ASP A 55 17.81 64.88 -7.11
CA ASP A 55 16.42 64.71 -6.75
C ASP A 55 16.29 64.04 -5.38
N VAL A 56 15.93 64.83 -4.35
CA VAL A 56 15.68 64.36 -2.98
C VAL A 56 14.59 63.31 -2.90
N ASN A 57 13.60 63.36 -3.80
CA ASN A 57 12.53 62.36 -3.85
C ASN A 57 13.05 61.04 -4.31
N LYS A 58 13.95 61.02 -5.27
CA LYS A 58 14.65 59.80 -5.74
C LYS A 58 15.56 59.21 -4.66
N ALA A 59 16.24 60.06 -3.85
CA ALA A 59 17.01 59.61 -2.71
C ALA A 59 16.11 58.94 -1.65
N LYS A 60 14.99 59.55 -1.31
CA LYS A 60 14.00 59.05 -0.36
C LYS A 60 13.40 57.73 -0.78
N GLU A 61 13.08 57.55 -2.05
CA GLU A 61 12.61 56.27 -2.62
C GLU A 61 13.71 55.18 -2.58
N THR A 62 14.96 55.54 -2.85
CA THR A 62 16.08 54.63 -2.81
C THR A 62 16.34 54.13 -1.39
N ILE A 63 16.26 55.00 -0.37
CA ILE A 63 16.36 54.63 1.04
C ILE A 63 15.22 53.70 1.42
N LYS A 64 13.95 54.03 1.09
CA LYS A 64 12.80 53.19 1.38
C LYS A 64 12.90 51.80 0.74
N THR A 65 13.39 51.71 -0.49
CA THR A 65 13.54 50.40 -1.17
C THR A 65 14.63 49.56 -0.56
N ARG A 66 15.75 50.17 -0.13
CA ARG A 66 16.82 49.43 0.61
C ARG A 66 16.37 48.95 1.98
N LEU A 67 15.64 49.78 2.74
CA LEU A 67 15.05 49.39 4.04
C LEU A 67 14.00 48.28 3.90
N LYS A 68 13.12 48.36 2.87
CA LYS A 68 12.17 47.28 2.57
C LYS A 68 12.86 45.97 2.22
N LYS A 69 13.93 45.99 1.43
CA LYS A 69 14.72 44.80 1.09
C LYS A 69 15.34 44.15 2.35
N GLY A 70 15.91 44.94 3.25
CA GLY A 70 16.49 44.43 4.51
C GLY A 70 15.47 43.79 5.44
N LYS A 71 14.28 44.37 5.59
CA LYS A 71 13.17 43.81 6.41
C LYS A 71 12.60 42.50 5.79
N ARG A 72 12.54 42.42 4.45
CA ARG A 72 12.05 41.25 3.75
C ARG A 72 13.02 40.06 3.84
N THR A 73 14.32 40.28 3.72
CA THR A 73 15.35 39.25 3.84
C THR A 73 15.42 38.70 5.28
N ARG A 74 15.29 39.55 6.30
CA ARG A 74 15.29 39.12 7.71
C ARG A 74 14.06 38.27 8.06
N ARG A 75 12.87 38.62 7.53
CA ARG A 75 11.65 37.79 7.67
C ARG A 75 11.79 36.46 6.94
N VAL A 76 12.24 36.46 5.71
CA VAL A 76 12.45 35.21 4.93
C VAL A 76 13.47 34.29 5.61
N TYR A 77 14.53 34.85 6.19
CA TYR A 77 15.52 34.07 6.94
C TYR A 77 14.95 33.44 8.22
N LEU A 78 14.09 34.18 8.96
CA LEU A 78 13.38 33.65 10.11
C LEU A 78 12.40 32.53 9.70
N TYR A 79 11.62 32.72 8.64
CA TYR A 79 10.72 31.67 8.14
C TYR A 79 11.48 30.42 7.67
N LYS A 80 12.65 30.59 7.03
CA LYS A 80 13.52 29.47 6.67
C LYS A 80 14.00 28.69 7.90
N LYS A 81 14.42 29.37 8.97
CA LYS A 81 14.80 28.69 10.23
C LYS A 81 13.63 27.98 10.89
N ILE A 82 12.44 28.59 10.90
CA ILE A 82 11.22 27.97 11.43
C ILE A 82 10.80 26.77 10.58
N ALA A 83 10.88 26.88 9.24
CA ALA A 83 10.56 25.77 8.33
C ALA A 83 11.50 24.57 8.52
N VAL A 84 12.81 24.82 8.70
CA VAL A 84 13.77 23.75 9.00
C VAL A 84 13.49 23.11 10.37
N ALA A 85 13.19 23.90 11.40
CA ALA A 85 12.84 23.36 12.71
C ALA A 85 11.53 22.55 12.65
N ALA A 86 10.51 23.03 11.92
CA ALA A 86 9.26 22.31 11.71
C ALA A 86 9.45 20.99 10.94
N SER A 87 10.32 20.97 9.91
CA SER A 87 10.61 19.74 9.18
C SER A 87 11.34 18.70 10.02
N ILE A 88 12.26 19.14 10.90
CA ILE A 88 12.95 18.24 11.85
C ILE A 88 11.93 17.68 12.87
N MET A 89 11.03 18.52 13.39
CA MET A 89 9.97 18.07 14.31
C MET A 89 9.03 17.07 13.63
N LEU A 90 8.65 17.29 12.36
CA LEU A 90 7.83 16.35 11.60
C LEU A 90 8.56 15.02 11.36
N MET A 91 9.85 15.06 11.02
CA MET A 91 10.65 13.83 10.89
C MET A 91 10.76 13.08 12.21
N LEU A 92 11.05 13.78 13.32
CA LEU A 92 11.12 13.16 14.64
C LEU A 92 9.76 12.63 15.08
N GLY A 93 8.68 13.34 14.80
CA GLY A 93 7.31 12.88 15.06
C GLY A 93 6.95 11.66 14.22
N MET A 94 7.34 11.64 12.95
CA MET A 94 7.10 10.51 12.05
C MET A 94 7.95 9.28 12.42
N THR A 95 9.22 9.48 12.78
CA THR A 95 10.06 8.38 13.30
C THR A 95 9.55 7.86 14.64
N PHE A 96 9.15 8.74 15.55
CA PHE A 96 8.53 8.35 16.81
C PHE A 96 7.21 7.59 16.56
N TYR A 97 6.35 8.08 15.65
CA TYR A 97 5.11 7.40 15.26
C TYR A 97 5.38 6.01 14.66
N ILE A 98 6.37 5.92 13.76
CA ILE A 98 6.75 4.63 13.15
C ILE A 98 7.32 3.69 14.23
N LEU A 99 8.20 4.16 15.11
CA LEU A 99 8.77 3.36 16.20
C LEU A 99 7.69 2.97 17.23
N TYR A 100 6.79 3.87 17.57
CA TYR A 100 5.68 3.59 18.48
C TYR A 100 4.69 2.60 17.89
N ASN A 101 4.35 2.76 16.60
CA ASN A 101 3.44 1.86 15.91
C ASN A 101 4.12 0.53 15.53
N SER A 102 5.43 0.53 15.28
CA SER A 102 6.18 -0.72 15.06
C SER A 102 6.37 -1.52 16.35
N SER A 103 6.26 -0.88 17.52
CA SER A 103 6.21 -1.60 18.81
C SER A 103 4.88 -2.35 19.00
N GLN A 104 3.86 -2.05 18.19
CA GLN A 104 2.61 -2.83 18.08
C GLN A 104 2.64 -3.87 16.95
N VAL A 105 3.67 -3.86 16.11
CA VAL A 105 3.95 -5.03 15.29
C VAL A 105 4.39 -6.09 16.28
N ASN A 106 3.48 -7.00 16.59
CA ASN A 106 3.81 -8.25 17.22
C ASN A 106 4.99 -8.79 16.41
N THR A 107 6.22 -8.58 16.90
CA THR A 107 7.31 -9.44 16.53
C THR A 107 6.74 -10.84 16.72
N PRO A 108 6.74 -11.70 15.69
CA PRO A 108 6.49 -13.09 15.98
C PRO A 108 7.53 -13.39 17.08
N GLU A 109 7.06 -13.59 18.30
CA GLU A 109 7.89 -14.20 19.34
C GLU A 109 8.52 -15.38 18.63
N THR A 110 9.83 -15.33 18.49
CA THR A 110 10.57 -16.52 18.14
C THR A 110 10.36 -17.40 19.35
N ASP A 111 9.21 -18.09 19.33
CA ASP A 111 8.88 -19.10 20.30
C ASP A 111 9.93 -20.20 20.13
N ASN A 112 11.03 -20.04 20.87
CA ASN A 112 12.04 -21.08 21.06
C ASN A 112 11.51 -22.22 21.94
N GLN A 113 10.20 -22.31 22.12
CA GLN A 113 9.59 -23.53 22.59
C GLN A 113 9.84 -24.61 21.54
N PRO A 114 10.29 -25.81 21.93
CA PRO A 114 10.35 -26.90 20.97
C PRO A 114 8.94 -26.99 20.36
N HIS A 115 8.82 -26.65 19.07
CA HIS A 115 7.58 -26.86 18.37
C HIS A 115 7.26 -28.34 18.46
N LEU A 116 6.43 -28.69 19.42
CA LEU A 116 5.75 -29.96 19.40
C LEU A 116 5.07 -29.99 18.03
N ILE A 117 5.52 -30.91 17.16
CA ILE A 117 4.87 -31.18 15.90
C ILE A 117 3.47 -31.67 16.26
N VAL A 118 2.54 -30.75 16.34
CA VAL A 118 1.13 -31.07 16.55
C VAL A 118 0.62 -31.58 15.21
N ALA A 119 0.02 -32.76 15.24
CA ALA A 119 -0.65 -33.32 14.06
C ALA A 119 -1.62 -32.27 13.48
N GLY A 120 -1.75 -32.23 12.13
CA GLY A 120 -2.64 -31.31 11.44
C GLY A 120 -4.05 -31.36 12.05
N THR A 121 -4.66 -30.22 12.23
CA THR A 121 -6.01 -30.12 12.77
C THR A 121 -7.00 -29.90 11.63
N ASP A 122 -8.21 -30.49 11.74
CA ASP A 122 -9.27 -30.29 10.75
C ASP A 122 -9.80 -28.86 10.88
N LYS A 123 -9.34 -28.00 9.98
CA LYS A 123 -9.74 -26.58 9.90
C LYS A 123 -9.62 -26.07 8.47
N ALA A 124 -10.65 -25.36 8.04
CA ALA A 124 -10.70 -24.72 6.73
C ALA A 124 -11.50 -23.42 6.78
N ILE A 125 -11.34 -22.58 5.78
CA ILE A 125 -12.17 -21.38 5.53
C ILE A 125 -12.90 -21.63 4.21
N LEU A 126 -14.22 -21.69 4.26
CA LEU A 126 -15.06 -21.79 3.10
C LEU A 126 -15.49 -20.38 2.69
N THR A 127 -15.07 -19.92 1.52
CA THR A 127 -15.58 -18.70 0.90
C THR A 127 -16.70 -19.09 -0.07
N LEU A 128 -17.90 -18.60 0.19
CA LEU A 128 -19.11 -18.85 -0.62
C LEU A 128 -19.12 -18.00 -1.89
N GLU A 129 -20.05 -18.34 -2.81
CA GLU A 129 -20.26 -17.59 -4.06
C GLU A 129 -20.54 -16.09 -3.90
N ASN A 130 -21.14 -15.70 -2.75
CA ASN A 130 -21.45 -14.30 -2.42
C ASN A 130 -20.28 -13.55 -1.75
N GLY A 131 -19.14 -14.25 -1.53
CA GLY A 131 -17.96 -13.71 -0.85
C GLY A 131 -17.96 -13.87 0.68
N ASP A 132 -19.01 -14.42 1.27
CA ASP A 132 -19.04 -14.68 2.72
C ASP A 132 -18.04 -15.77 3.10
N GLU A 133 -17.36 -15.58 4.22
CA GLU A 133 -16.39 -16.53 4.73
C GLU A 133 -16.93 -17.26 5.96
N VAL A 134 -16.80 -18.58 5.95
CA VAL A 134 -17.23 -19.48 7.02
C VAL A 134 -16.04 -20.28 7.50
N ALA A 135 -15.69 -20.12 8.78
CA ALA A 135 -14.67 -20.96 9.41
C ALA A 135 -15.23 -22.34 9.73
N LEU A 136 -14.62 -23.38 9.16
CA LEU A 136 -14.93 -24.77 9.41
C LEU A 136 -13.88 -25.33 10.39
N GLU A 137 -14.34 -25.72 11.58
CA GLU A 137 -13.49 -26.23 12.65
C GLU A 137 -14.14 -27.43 13.30
N LYS A 138 -13.33 -28.36 13.78
CA LYS A 138 -13.81 -29.55 14.48
C LYS A 138 -14.83 -29.21 15.57
N GLY A 139 -15.98 -29.89 15.53
CA GLY A 139 -17.07 -29.70 16.47
C GLY A 139 -18.03 -28.55 16.16
N LYS A 140 -17.75 -27.72 15.13
CA LYS A 140 -18.69 -26.70 14.63
C LYS A 140 -19.45 -27.23 13.41
N LYS A 141 -20.77 -27.34 13.54
CA LYS A 141 -21.64 -27.74 12.43
C LYS A 141 -22.01 -26.53 11.60
N TYR A 142 -21.91 -26.66 10.29
CA TYR A 142 -22.41 -25.68 9.34
C TYR A 142 -23.42 -26.33 8.38
N LEU A 143 -24.56 -25.70 8.21
CA LEU A 143 -25.58 -26.15 7.28
C LEU A 143 -26.15 -24.92 6.54
N SER A 144 -26.00 -24.90 5.23
CA SER A 144 -26.58 -23.85 4.38
C SER A 144 -26.92 -24.43 3.01
N GLY A 145 -28.19 -24.39 2.65
CA GLY A 145 -28.65 -24.82 1.34
C GLY A 145 -28.24 -26.24 0.96
N LYS A 146 -27.28 -26.36 0.05
CA LYS A 146 -26.76 -27.62 -0.48
C LYS A 146 -25.47 -28.09 0.21
N VAL A 147 -25.01 -27.36 1.21
CA VAL A 147 -23.69 -27.56 1.85
C VAL A 147 -23.89 -27.95 3.31
N SER A 148 -23.26 -29.01 3.73
CA SER A 148 -23.23 -29.46 5.12
C SER A 148 -21.80 -29.74 5.57
N SER A 149 -21.45 -29.28 6.77
CA SER A 149 -20.17 -29.62 7.40
C SER A 149 -20.38 -29.97 8.86
N ASN A 150 -19.60 -30.96 9.33
CA ASN A 150 -19.48 -31.30 10.76
C ASN A 150 -18.19 -30.69 11.38
N GLY A 151 -17.44 -29.90 10.59
CA GLY A 151 -16.16 -29.31 10.97
C GLY A 151 -14.93 -30.16 10.69
N GLU A 152 -15.10 -31.39 10.26
CA GLU A 152 -14.02 -32.32 9.82
C GLU A 152 -14.12 -32.59 8.31
N GLU A 153 -15.36 -32.51 7.79
CA GLU A 153 -15.67 -32.72 6.37
C GLU A 153 -16.68 -31.72 5.88
N LEU A 154 -16.65 -31.45 4.58
CA LEU A 154 -17.63 -30.65 3.85
C LEU A 154 -18.26 -31.53 2.78
N VAL A 155 -19.59 -31.65 2.81
CA VAL A 155 -20.33 -32.49 1.89
C VAL A 155 -21.35 -31.66 1.12
N TYR A 156 -21.30 -31.77 -0.21
CA TYR A 156 -22.31 -31.19 -1.08
C TYR A 156 -23.37 -32.25 -1.40
N VAL A 157 -24.62 -31.92 -1.07
CA VAL A 157 -25.73 -32.82 -1.34
C VAL A 157 -26.46 -32.33 -2.59
N ASP A 158 -26.46 -33.15 -3.62
CA ASP A 158 -27.27 -32.90 -4.82
C ASP A 158 -28.76 -33.13 -4.49
N LYS A 159 -29.51 -32.04 -4.33
CA LYS A 159 -30.97 -32.08 -4.14
C LYS A 159 -31.73 -31.87 -5.45
N GLY A 160 -31.27 -32.49 -6.54
CA GLY A 160 -32.01 -32.56 -7.81
C GLY A 160 -31.66 -31.43 -8.80
N LYS A 161 -32.09 -31.64 -10.03
CA LYS A 161 -31.83 -30.81 -11.21
C LYS A 161 -32.20 -29.35 -10.94
N SER A 162 -31.21 -28.51 -10.82
CA SER A 162 -31.41 -27.07 -10.84
C SER A 162 -31.54 -26.64 -12.30
N GLU A 163 -32.72 -26.38 -12.79
CA GLU A 163 -32.98 -25.87 -14.15
C GLU A 163 -32.24 -24.52 -14.43
N ASN A 164 -31.78 -23.85 -13.38
CA ASN A 164 -31.00 -22.61 -13.46
C ASN A 164 -29.48 -22.79 -13.46
N ALA A 165 -28.97 -24.02 -13.33
CA ALA A 165 -27.51 -24.28 -13.31
C ALA A 165 -26.78 -23.88 -14.60
N LEU A 166 -27.52 -23.71 -15.70
CA LEU A 166 -26.98 -23.25 -17.00
C LEU A 166 -26.82 -21.72 -17.10
N LYS A 167 -27.42 -20.94 -16.18
CA LYS A 167 -27.39 -19.46 -16.28
C LYS A 167 -26.23 -18.81 -15.53
N GLU A 168 -25.82 -19.32 -14.38
CA GLU A 168 -24.64 -18.86 -13.65
C GLU A 168 -24.05 -20.02 -12.86
N GLN A 169 -22.86 -20.45 -13.23
CA GLN A 169 -22.10 -21.44 -12.49
C GLN A 169 -21.49 -20.76 -11.25
N LEU A 170 -22.03 -21.01 -10.08
CA LEU A 170 -21.55 -20.47 -8.81
C LEU A 170 -20.36 -21.28 -8.30
N PHE A 171 -19.35 -20.61 -7.78
CA PHE A 171 -18.13 -21.23 -7.29
C PHE A 171 -17.91 -20.93 -5.80
N ASN A 172 -17.46 -21.94 -5.09
CA ASN A 172 -16.92 -21.80 -3.74
C ASN A 172 -15.40 -21.97 -3.74
N CYS A 173 -14.73 -21.39 -2.74
CA CYS A 173 -13.33 -21.62 -2.48
C CYS A 173 -13.14 -22.22 -1.10
N LEU A 174 -12.34 -23.29 -1.00
CA LEU A 174 -11.94 -23.89 0.27
C LEU A 174 -10.45 -23.59 0.49
N THR A 175 -10.15 -22.85 1.55
CA THR A 175 -8.79 -22.45 1.91
C THR A 175 -8.37 -23.15 3.20
N ILE A 176 -7.25 -23.86 3.16
CA ILE A 176 -6.68 -24.58 4.30
C ILE A 176 -5.55 -23.74 4.88
N PRO A 177 -5.66 -23.25 6.11
CA PRO A 177 -4.59 -22.51 6.77
C PRO A 177 -3.41 -23.41 7.14
N ARG A 178 -2.33 -22.80 7.52
CA ARG A 178 -1.12 -23.51 7.97
C ARG A 178 -1.42 -24.44 9.15
N GLY A 179 -0.92 -25.66 9.06
CA GLY A 179 -1.16 -26.73 10.04
C GLY A 179 -2.59 -27.28 10.03
N GLY A 180 -3.38 -26.92 8.99
CA GLY A 180 -4.70 -27.50 8.72
C GLY A 180 -4.63 -28.64 7.73
N GLN A 181 -5.68 -29.43 7.70
CA GLN A 181 -6.06 -30.36 6.64
C GLN A 181 -7.58 -30.37 6.55
N PHE A 182 -8.14 -30.73 5.41
CA PHE A 182 -9.59 -30.80 5.31
C PHE A 182 -10.04 -31.73 4.19
N PHE A 183 -11.16 -32.40 4.43
CA PHE A 183 -11.81 -33.26 3.46
C PHE A 183 -13.04 -32.59 2.87
N VAL A 184 -13.20 -32.64 1.54
CA VAL A 184 -14.40 -32.19 0.86
C VAL A 184 -14.91 -33.25 -0.11
N LYS A 185 -16.21 -33.53 -0.03
CA LYS A 185 -16.95 -34.34 -1.03
C LYS A 185 -17.74 -33.41 -1.90
N LEU A 186 -17.35 -33.33 -3.18
CA LEU A 186 -17.95 -32.49 -4.19
C LEU A 186 -19.34 -33.01 -4.61
N SER A 187 -20.12 -32.18 -5.31
CA SER A 187 -21.49 -32.51 -5.71
C SER A 187 -21.59 -33.68 -6.71
N ASP A 188 -20.51 -33.99 -7.43
CA ASP A 188 -20.41 -35.17 -8.31
C ASP A 188 -19.95 -36.44 -7.57
N GLY A 189 -19.75 -36.38 -6.25
CA GLY A 189 -19.25 -37.47 -5.43
C GLY A 189 -17.73 -37.63 -5.46
N THR A 190 -16.98 -36.78 -6.16
CA THR A 190 -15.51 -36.72 -6.08
C THR A 190 -15.08 -36.35 -4.69
N GLU A 191 -14.12 -37.08 -4.15
CA GLU A 191 -13.56 -36.88 -2.82
C GLU A 191 -12.20 -36.21 -2.93
N VAL A 192 -11.97 -35.15 -2.15
CA VAL A 192 -10.72 -34.38 -2.17
C VAL A 192 -10.21 -34.16 -0.74
N TRP A 193 -8.96 -34.54 -0.52
CA TRP A 193 -8.22 -34.25 0.72
C TRP A 193 -7.23 -33.12 0.44
N LEU A 194 -7.40 -32.01 1.13
CA LEU A 194 -6.55 -30.83 1.02
C LEU A 194 -5.58 -30.80 2.18
N ASN A 195 -4.30 -30.63 1.87
CA ASN A 195 -3.24 -30.48 2.87
C ASN A 195 -3.08 -29.00 3.29
N SER A 196 -2.23 -28.76 4.26
CA SER A 196 -1.89 -27.43 4.78
C SER A 196 -1.51 -26.44 3.68
N GLU A 197 -1.91 -25.18 3.85
CA GLU A 197 -1.60 -24.08 2.89
C GLU A 197 -2.05 -24.42 1.47
N SER A 198 -3.29 -24.91 1.33
CA SER A 198 -3.90 -25.25 0.05
C SER A 198 -5.17 -24.45 -0.21
N LYS A 199 -5.47 -24.19 -1.48
CA LYS A 199 -6.70 -23.49 -1.88
C LYS A 199 -7.29 -24.12 -3.13
N LEU A 200 -8.53 -24.60 -3.01
CA LEU A 200 -9.29 -25.21 -4.09
C LEU A 200 -10.53 -24.38 -4.42
N LYS A 201 -10.73 -24.06 -5.68
CA LYS A 201 -11.94 -23.46 -6.21
C LYS A 201 -12.72 -24.48 -7.01
N TYR A 202 -14.01 -24.59 -6.75
CA TYR A 202 -14.86 -25.60 -7.37
C TYR A 202 -16.31 -25.10 -7.50
N PRO A 203 -17.08 -25.60 -8.46
CA PRO A 203 -18.47 -25.22 -8.60
C PRO A 203 -19.32 -25.84 -7.50
N VAL A 204 -20.35 -25.12 -7.05
CA VAL A 204 -21.33 -25.61 -6.06
C VAL A 204 -22.06 -26.86 -6.61
N VAL A 205 -22.34 -26.86 -7.92
CA VAL A 205 -22.98 -27.98 -8.64
C VAL A 205 -22.30 -28.13 -10.00
N PHE A 206 -21.97 -29.36 -10.37
CA PHE A 206 -21.51 -29.66 -11.73
C PHE A 206 -22.70 -29.76 -12.69
N VAL A 207 -22.53 -29.26 -13.91
CA VAL A 207 -23.54 -29.35 -14.95
C VAL A 207 -23.45 -30.73 -15.61
N GLU A 208 -24.56 -31.44 -15.66
CA GLU A 208 -24.62 -32.79 -16.23
C GLU A 208 -24.19 -32.81 -17.72
N GLY A 209 -23.32 -33.74 -18.07
CA GLY A 209 -22.81 -33.92 -19.45
C GLY A 209 -21.69 -32.94 -19.86
N LEU A 210 -21.31 -31.97 -19.02
CA LEU A 210 -20.18 -31.12 -19.27
C LEU A 210 -18.95 -31.55 -18.44
N THR A 211 -17.75 -31.14 -18.90
CA THR A 211 -16.50 -31.35 -18.16
C THR A 211 -16.62 -30.83 -16.72
N ARG A 212 -16.33 -31.69 -15.77
CA ARG A 212 -16.35 -31.38 -14.32
C ARG A 212 -15.04 -30.71 -13.92
N ARG A 213 -15.02 -29.39 -13.84
CA ARG A 213 -13.79 -28.61 -13.67
C ARG A 213 -13.67 -28.04 -12.28
N VAL A 214 -12.46 -28.20 -11.70
CA VAL A 214 -12.02 -27.56 -10.46
C VAL A 214 -10.67 -26.87 -10.67
N GLU A 215 -10.27 -25.98 -9.77
CA GLU A 215 -9.01 -25.25 -9.86
C GLU A 215 -8.26 -25.33 -8.53
N LEU A 216 -7.10 -26.00 -8.51
CA LEU A 216 -6.15 -25.96 -7.40
C LEU A 216 -5.27 -24.72 -7.58
N LEU A 217 -5.64 -23.65 -6.87
CA LEU A 217 -4.96 -22.35 -6.96
C LEU A 217 -3.52 -22.43 -6.42
N TYR A 218 -3.32 -23.17 -5.35
CA TYR A 218 -2.01 -23.51 -4.77
C TYR A 218 -2.16 -24.62 -3.71
N GLY A 219 -1.03 -25.21 -3.32
CA GLY A 219 -0.98 -26.20 -2.26
C GLY A 219 -0.96 -27.64 -2.73
N GLU A 220 -1.45 -28.55 -1.92
CA GLU A 220 -1.46 -29.98 -2.19
C GLU A 220 -2.85 -30.58 -1.97
N ALA A 221 -3.28 -31.37 -2.95
CA ALA A 221 -4.59 -32.02 -2.93
C ALA A 221 -4.52 -33.43 -3.50
N TYR A 222 -5.06 -34.38 -2.75
CA TYR A 222 -5.32 -35.72 -3.21
C TYR A 222 -6.75 -35.83 -3.70
N PHE A 223 -6.93 -36.37 -4.89
CA PHE A 223 -8.23 -36.53 -5.56
C PHE A 223 -8.55 -38.02 -5.73
N LYS A 224 -9.75 -38.39 -5.31
CA LYS A 224 -10.39 -39.66 -5.68
C LYS A 224 -11.62 -39.31 -6.52
N VAL A 225 -11.43 -39.32 -7.83
CA VAL A 225 -12.40 -38.82 -8.78
C VAL A 225 -13.51 -39.83 -9.05
N SER A 226 -14.76 -39.40 -8.93
CA SER A 226 -15.93 -40.18 -9.31
C SER A 226 -15.87 -40.56 -10.81
N PRO A 227 -16.07 -41.83 -11.16
CA PRO A 227 -15.86 -42.29 -12.52
C PRO A 227 -16.79 -41.62 -13.57
N SER A 228 -16.29 -41.29 -14.73
CA SER A 228 -17.02 -40.63 -15.80
C SER A 228 -18.28 -41.39 -16.24
N THR A 229 -18.28 -42.70 -16.07
CA THR A 229 -19.46 -43.57 -16.35
C THR A 229 -20.66 -43.23 -15.51
N ALA A 230 -20.47 -42.65 -14.30
CA ALA A 230 -21.54 -42.17 -13.44
C ALA A 230 -22.04 -40.76 -13.85
N HIS A 231 -21.38 -40.12 -14.82
CA HIS A 231 -21.60 -38.73 -15.23
C HIS A 231 -21.79 -38.58 -16.76
N ASN A 232 -22.45 -39.55 -17.40
CA ASN A 232 -22.69 -39.56 -18.85
C ASN A 232 -21.42 -39.44 -19.72
N GLY A 233 -20.30 -39.99 -19.23
CA GLY A 233 -19.00 -39.90 -19.89
C GLY A 233 -18.24 -38.62 -19.71
N ALA A 234 -18.75 -37.68 -18.92
CA ALA A 234 -18.09 -36.41 -18.64
C ALA A 234 -16.74 -36.64 -17.92
N ASP A 235 -15.69 -36.05 -18.43
CA ASP A 235 -14.36 -36.03 -17.82
C ASP A 235 -14.30 -35.13 -16.58
N PHE A 236 -13.25 -35.35 -15.80
CA PHE A 236 -12.92 -34.46 -14.66
C PHE A 236 -11.61 -33.74 -14.93
N GLN A 237 -11.58 -32.43 -14.73
CA GLN A 237 -10.45 -31.59 -15.05
C GLN A 237 -9.99 -30.81 -13.83
N VAL A 238 -8.71 -30.88 -13.51
CA VAL A 238 -8.07 -30.04 -12.51
C VAL A 238 -7.18 -29.02 -13.19
N LEU A 239 -7.52 -27.75 -13.06
CA LEU A 239 -6.69 -26.64 -13.48
C LEU A 239 -5.72 -26.28 -12.35
N THR A 240 -4.49 -25.98 -12.72
CA THR A 240 -3.48 -25.39 -11.85
C THR A 240 -2.87 -24.19 -12.57
N LYS A 241 -1.97 -23.47 -11.90
CA LYS A 241 -1.27 -22.31 -12.49
C LYS A 241 -0.50 -22.65 -13.78
N SER A 242 -0.03 -23.89 -13.93
CA SER A 242 0.88 -24.29 -15.03
C SER A 242 0.49 -25.56 -15.77
N GLN A 243 -0.54 -26.26 -15.33
CA GLN A 243 -0.96 -27.51 -15.93
C GLN A 243 -2.48 -27.68 -15.88
N GLU A 244 -2.99 -28.36 -16.87
CA GLU A 244 -4.35 -28.87 -16.97
C GLU A 244 -4.30 -30.38 -16.91
N ILE A 245 -5.06 -30.99 -16.01
CA ILE A 245 -5.01 -32.42 -15.72
C ILE A 245 -6.39 -33.01 -15.96
N ASP A 246 -6.50 -33.87 -17.00
CA ASP A 246 -7.76 -34.52 -17.40
C ASP A 246 -7.77 -35.98 -16.97
N VAL A 247 -8.86 -36.40 -16.35
CA VAL A 247 -9.06 -37.80 -15.89
C VAL A 247 -10.49 -38.25 -16.07
N LEU A 248 -10.71 -39.59 -16.16
CA LEU A 248 -12.02 -40.20 -16.31
C LEU A 248 -12.54 -40.89 -15.04
N GLY A 249 -11.73 -40.99 -14.03
CA GLY A 249 -12.01 -41.72 -12.77
C GLY A 249 -10.70 -42.28 -12.27
N THR A 250 -10.00 -41.53 -11.45
CA THR A 250 -8.56 -41.68 -11.20
C THR A 250 -8.28 -41.26 -9.79
N GLU A 251 -7.37 -41.94 -9.12
CA GLU A 251 -6.82 -41.51 -7.83
C GLU A 251 -5.41 -40.92 -8.05
N PHE A 252 -5.21 -39.66 -7.65
CA PHE A 252 -3.95 -38.96 -7.87
C PHE A 252 -3.74 -37.82 -6.88
N ASN A 253 -2.48 -37.45 -6.67
CA ASN A 253 -2.08 -36.31 -5.83
C ASN A 253 -1.46 -35.22 -6.71
N ILE A 254 -1.78 -33.97 -6.44
CA ILE A 254 -1.14 -32.78 -7.02
C ILE A 254 -0.49 -31.99 -5.92
N LYS A 255 0.81 -31.71 -6.08
CA LYS A 255 1.57 -30.79 -5.22
C LYS A 255 1.99 -29.57 -6.03
N ALA A 256 1.39 -28.40 -5.74
CA ALA A 256 1.52 -27.15 -6.48
C ALA A 256 1.69 -25.94 -5.54
N TYR A 257 2.60 -26.02 -4.57
CA TYR A 257 2.90 -24.91 -3.69
C TYR A 257 3.63 -23.77 -4.43
N ASN A 258 3.33 -22.53 -4.08
CA ASN A 258 3.93 -21.37 -4.73
C ASN A 258 5.44 -21.21 -4.47
N ASN A 259 5.95 -21.78 -3.39
CA ASN A 259 7.37 -21.78 -3.00
C ASN A 259 8.16 -22.98 -3.52
N ASP A 260 7.49 -23.98 -4.12
CA ASP A 260 8.16 -25.11 -4.74
C ASP A 260 8.59 -24.74 -6.17
N SER A 261 9.80 -25.12 -6.56
CA SER A 261 10.33 -24.88 -7.91
C SER A 261 9.70 -25.78 -8.96
N VAL A 262 9.09 -26.89 -8.52
CA VAL A 262 8.50 -27.91 -9.40
C VAL A 262 7.13 -28.31 -8.88
N MET A 263 6.16 -28.32 -9.78
CA MET A 263 4.86 -28.93 -9.51
C MET A 263 4.97 -30.45 -9.77
N ALA A 264 4.42 -31.24 -8.87
CA ALA A 264 4.44 -32.71 -8.98
C ALA A 264 3.02 -33.26 -9.01
N THR A 265 2.77 -34.17 -9.96
CA THR A 265 1.53 -34.96 -10.02
C THR A 265 1.88 -36.44 -9.90
N THR A 266 1.30 -37.11 -8.90
CA THR A 266 1.53 -38.53 -8.61
C THR A 266 0.25 -39.32 -8.90
N LEU A 267 0.31 -40.22 -9.83
CA LEU A 267 -0.79 -41.14 -10.15
C LEU A 267 -0.76 -42.34 -9.19
N VAL A 268 -1.90 -42.61 -8.58
CA VAL A 268 -2.09 -43.79 -7.70
C VAL A 268 -2.83 -44.88 -8.41
N GLU A 269 -3.98 -44.56 -9.05
CA GLU A 269 -4.80 -45.52 -9.80
C GLU A 269 -5.45 -44.85 -11.00
N GLY A 270 -5.60 -45.55 -12.11
CA GLY A 270 -6.30 -45.10 -13.30
C GLY A 270 -5.38 -44.54 -14.41
N LYS A 271 -5.83 -43.50 -15.10
CA LYS A 271 -5.11 -42.81 -16.18
C LYS A 271 -5.21 -41.30 -16.03
N ILE A 272 -4.13 -40.63 -16.36
CA ILE A 272 -4.01 -39.19 -16.28
C ILE A 272 -3.47 -38.64 -17.61
N ASN A 273 -4.05 -37.55 -18.07
CA ASN A 273 -3.55 -36.78 -19.20
C ASN A 273 -3.19 -35.38 -18.71
N ILE A 274 -1.94 -34.97 -18.90
CA ILE A 274 -1.42 -33.67 -18.42
C ILE A 274 -1.07 -32.82 -19.65
N LYS A 275 -1.65 -31.61 -19.69
CA LYS A 275 -1.35 -30.58 -20.66
C LYS A 275 -0.67 -29.41 -19.94
N LYS A 276 0.27 -28.74 -20.61
CA LYS A 276 0.98 -27.55 -20.13
C LYS A 276 0.50 -26.30 -20.82
#